data_db08ef1cd516ee0cb7310ec06010a350
#
_entry.id   db08ef1cd516ee0cb7310ec06010a350
#
_cell.length_a   1.000
_cell.length_b   1.000
_cell.length_c   1.000
_cell.angle_alpha   90.00
_cell.angle_beta   90.00
_cell.angle_gamma   90.00
#
_symmetry.space_group_name_H-M   'P 1'
#
loop_
_entity.id
_entity.type
_entity.pdbx_description
1 polymer ?
#
loop_
_entity_poly.entity_id
_entity_poly.type
_entity_poly.pdbx_seq_one_letter_code
_entity_poly.pdbx_strand_id
1 'polypeptide(L)'
;MENRYTSNLAIDLGQIDYLECLKFQKDLVSRRLNNSIPDVLLFLEHPPVYTTGRRDDPSNYGSIDVIKTERGGDVTYHGPGQLVIYPILKIWEKEGKIDVRSFVVKLEGIVIKSLATFGFEASVGDEPGIWIGNGKEKKKVASMGLAIENGVSYHGISINIGKEVLEGFSRINPCGMDSSVMGYIEIDRDDLINALISVFSEEFGPFEMKSLTTLWKS
;
A
#
# COMPACT_ATOMS: atom_id res chain seq x y z
N MET A 1 19.29 -16.99 -10.80
CA MET A 1 18.29 -18.08 -10.62
C MET A 1 17.11 -17.72 -11.51
N GLU A 2 16.77 -18.57 -12.44
CA GLU A 2 15.65 -18.37 -13.35
C GLU A 2 14.34 -18.29 -12.56
N ASN A 3 13.49 -17.36 -12.93
CA ASN A 3 12.18 -17.20 -12.32
C ASN A 3 11.36 -18.45 -12.64
N ARG A 4 11.01 -19.23 -11.63
CA ARG A 4 10.28 -20.50 -11.74
C ARG A 4 8.83 -20.29 -12.20
N TYR A 5 8.36 -19.07 -12.18
CA TYR A 5 6.99 -18.69 -12.45
C TYR A 5 6.91 -17.85 -13.73
N THR A 6 5.90 -18.10 -14.55
CA THR A 6 5.64 -17.39 -15.81
C THR A 6 5.02 -16.02 -15.59
N SER A 7 4.33 -15.84 -14.46
CA SER A 7 3.70 -14.57 -14.05
C SER A 7 3.67 -14.44 -12.54
N ASN A 8 3.58 -13.20 -12.06
CA ASN A 8 3.30 -12.85 -10.68
C ASN A 8 1.78 -12.88 -10.44
N LEU A 9 1.35 -12.82 -9.18
CA LEU A 9 -0.05 -12.94 -8.80
C LEU A 9 -0.61 -11.58 -8.33
N ALA A 10 -1.79 -11.22 -8.82
CA ALA A 10 -2.62 -10.18 -8.27
C ALA A 10 -3.87 -10.82 -7.67
N ILE A 11 -4.21 -10.50 -6.42
CA ILE A 11 -5.32 -11.13 -5.69
C ILE A 11 -6.13 -10.05 -5.01
N ASP A 12 -7.43 -10.04 -5.27
CA ASP A 12 -8.36 -9.21 -4.54
C ASP A 12 -8.97 -10.01 -3.38
N LEU A 13 -8.80 -9.48 -2.17
CA LEU A 13 -9.30 -10.08 -0.93
C LEU A 13 -10.67 -9.51 -0.52
N GLY A 14 -11.17 -8.49 -1.24
CA GLY A 14 -12.37 -7.76 -0.81
C GLY A 14 -12.14 -7.06 0.53
N GLN A 15 -13.09 -7.16 1.45
CA GLN A 15 -12.94 -6.61 2.79
C GLN A 15 -12.41 -7.68 3.77
N ILE A 16 -11.34 -7.34 4.51
CA ILE A 16 -10.68 -8.25 5.46
C ILE A 16 -10.20 -7.52 6.71
N ASP A 17 -10.30 -8.17 7.88
CA ASP A 17 -9.74 -7.65 9.14
C ASP A 17 -8.23 -7.40 9.04
N TYR A 18 -7.77 -6.34 9.73
CA TYR A 18 -6.36 -5.92 9.63
C TYR A 18 -5.38 -6.97 10.17
N LEU A 19 -5.65 -7.52 11.36
CA LEU A 19 -4.76 -8.50 11.99
C LEU A 19 -4.76 -9.85 11.25
N GLU A 20 -5.91 -10.26 10.74
CA GLU A 20 -6.02 -11.43 9.88
C GLU A 20 -5.21 -11.25 8.61
N CYS A 21 -5.35 -10.10 7.94
CA CYS A 21 -4.58 -9.77 6.75
C CYS A 21 -3.08 -9.67 7.03
N LEU A 22 -2.67 -9.08 8.17
CA LEU A 22 -1.26 -9.00 8.55
C LEU A 22 -0.63 -10.39 8.76
N LYS A 23 -1.37 -11.30 9.41
CA LYS A 23 -0.94 -12.69 9.55
C LYS A 23 -0.76 -13.37 8.19
N PHE A 24 -1.70 -13.13 7.27
CA PHE A 24 -1.63 -13.65 5.91
C PHE A 24 -0.44 -13.08 5.13
N GLN A 25 -0.18 -11.76 5.22
CA GLN A 25 1.02 -11.17 4.62
C GLN A 25 2.30 -11.83 5.10
N LYS A 26 2.44 -12.07 6.41
CA LYS A 26 3.65 -12.71 6.99
C LYS A 26 3.84 -14.16 6.51
N ASP A 27 2.76 -14.90 6.32
CA ASP A 27 2.81 -16.22 5.66
C ASP A 27 3.34 -16.10 4.22
N LEU A 28 2.79 -15.15 3.45
CA LEU A 28 3.25 -14.93 2.06
C LEU A 28 4.72 -14.48 2.01
N VAL A 29 5.17 -13.63 2.93
CA VAL A 29 6.60 -13.24 3.04
C VAL A 29 7.46 -14.48 3.23
N SER A 30 7.12 -15.37 4.18
CA SER A 30 7.85 -16.60 4.43
C SER A 30 7.89 -17.51 3.18
N ARG A 31 6.77 -17.67 2.50
CA ARG A 31 6.66 -18.48 1.27
C ARG A 31 7.44 -17.85 0.12
N ARG A 32 7.44 -16.51 0.01
CA ARG A 32 8.21 -15.80 -1.01
C ARG A 32 9.71 -15.89 -0.77
N LEU A 33 10.14 -15.81 0.47
CA LEU A 33 11.54 -16.03 0.87
C LEU A 33 12.06 -17.40 0.44
N ASN A 34 11.25 -18.42 0.61
CA ASN A 34 11.55 -19.81 0.22
C ASN A 34 11.36 -20.07 -1.29
N ASN A 35 11.00 -19.04 -2.09
CA ASN A 35 10.67 -19.16 -3.52
C ASN A 35 9.59 -20.20 -3.82
N SER A 36 8.65 -20.44 -2.89
CA SER A 36 7.49 -21.33 -3.08
C SER A 36 6.29 -20.62 -3.71
N ILE A 37 6.34 -19.30 -3.82
CA ILE A 37 5.37 -18.50 -4.58
C ILE A 37 6.11 -17.41 -5.38
N PRO A 38 5.51 -16.85 -6.46
CA PRO A 38 6.03 -15.67 -7.13
C PRO A 38 5.80 -14.41 -6.29
N ASP A 39 6.08 -13.24 -6.85
CA ASP A 39 5.66 -11.97 -6.27
C ASP A 39 4.14 -11.86 -6.26
N VAL A 40 3.57 -11.21 -5.25
CA VAL A 40 2.12 -11.12 -5.04
C VAL A 40 1.73 -9.67 -4.76
N LEU A 41 0.67 -9.20 -5.43
CA LEU A 41 -0.05 -7.99 -5.06
C LEU A 41 -1.37 -8.39 -4.40
N LEU A 42 -1.61 -7.90 -3.19
CA LEU A 42 -2.91 -8.03 -2.53
C LEU A 42 -3.65 -6.70 -2.65
N PHE A 43 -4.90 -6.74 -3.13
CA PHE A 43 -5.83 -5.62 -3.16
C PHE A 43 -6.95 -5.88 -2.16
N LEU A 44 -7.32 -4.89 -1.36
CA LEU A 44 -8.30 -5.07 -0.30
C LEU A 44 -8.85 -3.74 0.22
N GLU A 45 -9.85 -3.84 1.10
CA GLU A 45 -10.32 -2.79 2.00
C GLU A 45 -10.31 -3.34 3.43
N HIS A 46 -10.00 -2.52 4.43
CA HIS A 46 -10.17 -2.90 5.83
C HIS A 46 -11.44 -2.33 6.42
N PRO A 47 -12.09 -3.00 7.38
CA PRO A 47 -12.97 -2.34 8.33
C PRO A 47 -12.25 -1.18 9.05
N PRO A 48 -12.99 -0.21 9.62
CA PRO A 48 -12.38 0.91 10.33
C PRO A 48 -11.33 0.47 11.37
N VAL A 49 -10.08 0.91 11.19
CA VAL A 49 -8.98 0.57 12.07
C VAL A 49 -7.91 1.66 12.06
N TYR A 50 -7.34 1.94 13.23
CA TYR A 50 -6.17 2.81 13.36
C TYR A 50 -4.92 1.97 13.59
N THR A 51 -3.86 2.29 12.89
CA THR A 51 -2.56 1.62 13.04
C THR A 51 -1.47 2.64 13.22
N THR A 52 -0.44 2.31 13.99
CA THR A 52 0.78 3.12 14.07
C THR A 52 1.99 2.31 13.64
N GLY A 53 2.98 3.01 13.09
CA GLY A 53 4.22 2.42 12.62
C GLY A 53 5.37 2.65 13.61
N ARG A 54 6.60 2.61 13.09
CA ARG A 54 7.82 2.71 13.92
C ARG A 54 8.02 4.07 14.58
N ARG A 55 7.42 5.15 14.10
CA ARG A 55 7.52 6.48 14.74
C ARG A 55 6.63 6.60 15.98
N ASP A 56 5.48 5.93 15.98
CA ASP A 56 4.55 5.78 17.11
C ASP A 56 4.50 6.98 18.06
N ASP A 57 4.02 8.13 17.57
CA ASP A 57 3.86 9.32 18.40
C ASP A 57 2.43 9.40 18.98
N PRO A 58 2.22 9.11 20.26
CA PRO A 58 0.90 9.16 20.90
C PRO A 58 0.21 10.53 20.85
N SER A 59 0.95 11.62 20.68
CA SER A 59 0.37 12.96 20.54
C SER A 59 -0.48 13.10 19.29
N ASN A 60 -0.29 12.23 18.28
CA ASN A 60 -0.99 12.26 17.02
C ASN A 60 -2.32 11.49 17.02
N TYR A 61 -2.61 10.69 18.05
CA TYR A 61 -3.86 9.92 18.15
C TYR A 61 -4.50 9.91 19.55
N GLY A 62 -3.85 10.48 20.57
CA GLY A 62 -4.40 10.63 21.92
C GLY A 62 -4.84 9.30 22.54
N SER A 63 -6.13 9.21 22.90
CA SER A 63 -6.73 8.03 23.54
C SER A 63 -7.35 7.03 22.54
N ILE A 64 -7.15 7.21 21.24
CA ILE A 64 -7.64 6.28 20.23
C ILE A 64 -6.87 4.96 20.35
N ASP A 65 -7.61 3.86 20.31
CA ASP A 65 -7.02 2.52 20.29
C ASP A 65 -6.35 2.27 18.92
N VAL A 66 -5.06 1.95 18.93
CA VAL A 66 -4.24 1.78 17.73
C VAL A 66 -3.52 0.43 17.74
N ILE A 67 -3.48 -0.22 16.60
CA ILE A 67 -2.65 -1.42 16.40
C ILE A 67 -1.22 -0.98 16.08
N LYS A 68 -0.27 -1.38 16.94
CA LYS A 68 1.16 -1.13 16.70
C LYS A 68 1.74 -2.12 15.71
N THR A 69 2.46 -1.60 14.73
CA THR A 69 3.01 -2.38 13.63
C THR A 69 4.46 -2.02 13.32
N GLU A 70 5.13 -2.87 12.56
CA GLU A 70 6.52 -2.71 12.13
C GLU A 70 6.70 -1.89 10.85
N ARG A 71 5.62 -1.40 10.22
CA ARG A 71 5.70 -0.56 9.01
C ARG A 71 6.42 0.77 9.30
N GLY A 72 6.89 1.41 8.25
CA GLY A 72 7.36 2.79 8.34
C GLY A 72 6.21 3.76 8.63
N GLY A 73 6.59 4.95 9.09
CA GLY A 73 5.64 6.03 9.39
C GLY A 73 5.07 5.99 10.81
N ASP A 74 4.03 6.77 11.00
CA ASP A 74 3.32 7.04 12.25
C ASP A 74 1.87 6.57 12.13
N VAL A 75 0.95 7.16 12.91
CA VAL A 75 -0.47 6.81 12.89
C VAL A 75 -1.10 7.06 11.52
N THR A 76 -1.97 6.14 11.13
CA THR A 76 -2.86 6.25 9.97
C THR A 76 -4.20 5.59 10.26
N TYR A 77 -5.15 5.82 9.38
CA TYR A 77 -6.46 5.20 9.38
C TYR A 77 -6.64 4.33 8.13
N HIS A 78 -7.29 3.20 8.29
CA HIS A 78 -7.84 2.39 7.21
C HIS A 78 -9.34 2.19 7.44
N GLY A 79 -10.11 2.20 6.36
CA GLY A 79 -11.55 2.04 6.43
C GLY A 79 -12.23 2.11 5.07
N PRO A 80 -13.59 2.09 5.04
CA PRO A 80 -14.37 2.21 3.83
C PRO A 80 -13.96 3.41 2.97
N GLY A 81 -13.98 3.22 1.66
CA GLY A 81 -13.54 4.23 0.69
C GLY A 81 -12.01 4.30 0.50
N GLN A 82 -11.27 3.27 0.96
CA GLN A 82 -9.82 3.21 0.79
C GLN A 82 -9.40 1.90 0.12
N LEU A 83 -8.81 1.99 -1.06
CA LEU A 83 -8.13 0.86 -1.69
C LEU A 83 -6.75 0.67 -1.04
N VAL A 84 -6.53 -0.50 -0.45
CA VAL A 84 -5.24 -0.89 0.13
C VAL A 84 -4.54 -1.87 -0.80
N ILE A 85 -3.23 -1.67 -0.99
CA ILE A 85 -2.37 -2.52 -1.81
C ILE A 85 -1.19 -2.98 -0.95
N TYR A 86 -1.04 -4.29 -0.79
CA TYR A 86 0.12 -4.89 -0.13
C TYR A 86 0.99 -5.63 -1.14
N PRO A 87 2.10 -5.02 -1.59
CA PRO A 87 3.06 -5.65 -2.49
C PRO A 87 4.00 -6.57 -1.70
N ILE A 88 3.84 -7.86 -1.88
CA ILE A 88 4.74 -8.91 -1.34
C ILE A 88 5.74 -9.24 -2.44
N LEU A 89 6.77 -8.40 -2.55
CA LEU A 89 7.74 -8.45 -3.64
C LEU A 89 9.14 -8.70 -3.10
N LYS A 90 9.90 -9.52 -3.82
CA LYS A 90 11.32 -9.69 -3.54
C LYS A 90 12.11 -8.51 -4.11
N ILE A 91 12.65 -7.68 -3.22
CA ILE A 91 13.41 -6.49 -3.58
C ILE A 91 14.82 -6.92 -3.96
N TRP A 92 15.29 -6.48 -5.14
CA TRP A 92 16.62 -6.81 -5.63
C TRP A 92 17.69 -6.08 -4.82
N GLU A 93 18.72 -6.83 -4.44
CA GLU A 93 19.93 -6.25 -3.84
C GLU A 93 20.77 -5.60 -4.93
N LYS A 94 21.03 -4.30 -4.78
CA LYS A 94 22.06 -3.60 -5.53
C LYS A 94 23.34 -3.61 -4.70
N GLU A 95 24.40 -4.22 -5.21
CA GLU A 95 25.71 -4.31 -4.53
C GLU A 95 25.63 -4.93 -3.11
N GLY A 96 24.75 -5.92 -2.91
CA GLY A 96 24.57 -6.59 -1.61
C GLY A 96 23.79 -5.79 -0.57
N LYS A 97 23.13 -4.69 -0.97
CA LYS A 97 22.26 -3.88 -0.10
C LYS A 97 20.88 -3.68 -0.70
N ILE A 98 19.86 -3.79 0.16
CA ILE A 98 18.47 -3.51 -0.23
C ILE A 98 18.31 -1.99 -0.29
N ASP A 99 18.02 -1.46 -1.47
CA ASP A 99 17.72 -0.04 -1.66
C ASP A 99 16.23 0.24 -1.42
N VAL A 100 15.87 0.38 -0.14
CA VAL A 100 14.50 0.67 0.30
C VAL A 100 13.99 2.00 -0.29
N ARG A 101 14.86 3.01 -0.39
CA ARG A 101 14.48 4.33 -0.88
C ARG A 101 14.09 4.27 -2.36
N SER A 102 14.92 3.65 -3.19
CA SER A 102 14.60 3.46 -4.61
C SER A 102 13.34 2.63 -4.81
N PHE A 103 13.08 1.66 -3.94
CA PHE A 103 11.85 0.87 -3.98
C PHE A 103 10.61 1.73 -3.67
N VAL A 104 10.67 2.57 -2.63
CA VAL A 104 9.58 3.51 -2.30
C VAL A 104 9.31 4.47 -3.46
N VAL A 105 10.35 5.09 -4.03
CA VAL A 105 10.24 5.99 -5.19
C VAL A 105 9.59 5.29 -6.39
N LYS A 106 9.93 4.02 -6.61
CA LYS A 106 9.32 3.22 -7.68
C LYS A 106 7.83 3.00 -7.41
N LEU A 107 7.44 2.66 -6.19
CA LEU A 107 6.02 2.50 -5.83
C LEU A 107 5.23 3.82 -5.94
N GLU A 108 5.84 4.95 -5.55
CA GLU A 108 5.25 6.28 -5.75
C GLU A 108 5.01 6.55 -7.24
N GLY A 109 6.00 6.25 -8.08
CA GLY A 109 5.90 6.38 -9.53
C GLY A 109 4.78 5.52 -10.13
N ILE A 110 4.59 4.31 -9.63
CA ILE A 110 3.51 3.41 -10.06
C ILE A 110 2.14 4.03 -9.76
N VAL A 111 1.93 4.52 -8.51
CA VAL A 111 0.66 5.16 -8.16
C VAL A 111 0.40 6.39 -9.01
N ILE A 112 1.41 7.26 -9.19
CA ILE A 112 1.29 8.48 -10.00
C ILE A 112 0.93 8.12 -11.46
N LYS A 113 1.62 7.17 -12.08
CA LYS A 113 1.33 6.71 -13.44
C LYS A 113 -0.10 6.15 -13.56
N SER A 114 -0.53 5.35 -12.57
CA SER A 114 -1.87 4.77 -12.56
C SER A 114 -2.95 5.85 -12.43
N LEU A 115 -2.75 6.86 -11.57
CA LEU A 115 -3.70 7.97 -11.42
C LEU A 115 -3.75 8.86 -12.67
N ALA A 116 -2.63 9.00 -13.39
CA ALA A 116 -2.57 9.77 -14.63
C ALA A 116 -3.47 9.19 -15.73
N THR A 117 -3.73 7.88 -15.76
CA THR A 117 -4.65 7.25 -16.72
C THR A 117 -6.10 7.72 -16.55
N PHE A 118 -6.44 8.25 -15.37
CA PHE A 118 -7.75 8.84 -15.05
C PHE A 118 -7.75 10.39 -15.08
N GLY A 119 -6.66 10.98 -15.58
CA GLY A 119 -6.54 12.45 -15.72
C GLY A 119 -6.14 13.18 -14.44
N PHE A 120 -5.71 12.48 -13.38
CA PHE A 120 -5.22 13.13 -12.18
C PHE A 120 -3.75 13.52 -12.30
N GLU A 121 -3.45 14.79 -12.07
CA GLU A 121 -2.07 15.27 -11.91
C GLU A 121 -1.62 15.05 -10.47
N ALA A 122 -0.96 13.93 -10.23
CA ALA A 122 -0.46 13.53 -8.93
C ALA A 122 1.05 13.77 -8.80
N SER A 123 1.52 14.04 -7.60
CA SER A 123 2.93 14.27 -7.31
C SER A 123 3.32 13.74 -5.93
N VAL A 124 4.61 13.52 -5.72
CA VAL A 124 5.17 13.31 -4.38
C VAL A 124 5.20 14.64 -3.64
N GLY A 125 4.92 14.64 -2.34
CA GLY A 125 5.03 15.81 -1.46
C GLY A 125 6.32 15.80 -0.63
N ASP A 126 6.45 16.79 0.25
CA ASP A 126 7.53 16.84 1.23
C ASP A 126 7.40 15.71 2.26
N GLU A 127 6.17 15.33 2.59
CA GLU A 127 5.85 14.15 3.40
C GLU A 127 5.54 12.94 2.49
N PRO A 128 5.95 11.71 2.89
CA PRO A 128 5.72 10.51 2.09
C PRO A 128 4.25 10.28 1.74
N GLY A 129 3.99 9.99 0.47
CA GLY A 129 2.66 9.75 -0.08
C GLY A 129 2.40 10.53 -1.36
N ILE A 130 1.22 10.35 -1.91
CA ILE A 130 0.82 10.95 -3.18
C ILE A 130 -0.19 12.05 -2.95
N TRP A 131 0.04 13.15 -3.63
CA TRP A 131 -0.69 14.40 -3.48
C TRP A 131 -1.27 14.82 -4.82
N ILE A 132 -2.45 15.44 -4.79
CA ILE A 132 -3.11 16.09 -5.93
C ILE A 132 -3.38 17.57 -5.62
N GLY A 133 -3.57 18.37 -6.67
CA GLY A 133 -3.79 19.82 -6.54
C GLY A 133 -2.50 20.60 -6.33
N ASN A 134 -2.64 21.92 -6.20
CA ASN A 134 -1.53 22.88 -6.16
C ASN A 134 -1.63 23.81 -4.95
N GLY A 135 -0.47 24.24 -4.45
CA GLY A 135 -0.38 25.25 -3.39
C GLY A 135 -1.15 24.84 -2.13
N LYS A 136 -2.01 25.72 -1.62
CA LYS A 136 -2.78 25.51 -0.38
C LYS A 136 -3.93 24.50 -0.53
N GLU A 137 -4.33 24.18 -1.75
CA GLU A 137 -5.39 23.21 -2.05
C GLU A 137 -4.85 21.79 -2.23
N LYS A 138 -3.55 21.61 -2.09
CA LYS A 138 -2.89 20.31 -2.21
C LYS A 138 -3.42 19.33 -1.17
N LYS A 139 -3.88 18.15 -1.62
CA LYS A 139 -4.46 17.10 -0.77
C LYS A 139 -3.70 15.80 -0.92
N LYS A 140 -3.46 15.12 0.20
CA LYS A 140 -2.84 13.81 0.26
C LYS A 140 -3.90 12.73 0.01
N VAL A 141 -3.80 12.07 -1.12
CA VAL A 141 -4.76 11.04 -1.56
C VAL A 141 -4.23 9.61 -1.41
N ALA A 142 -2.93 9.43 -1.21
CA ALA A 142 -2.38 8.13 -0.90
C ALA A 142 -1.29 8.22 0.17
N SER A 143 -1.23 7.21 1.03
CA SER A 143 -0.23 7.05 2.08
C SER A 143 0.61 5.80 1.81
N MET A 144 1.88 5.82 2.23
CA MET A 144 2.80 4.70 2.12
C MET A 144 3.42 4.36 3.46
N GLY A 145 3.38 3.09 3.82
CA GLY A 145 4.04 2.57 5.00
C GLY A 145 4.44 1.12 4.78
N LEU A 146 5.71 0.89 4.49
CA LEU A 146 6.26 -0.43 4.14
C LEU A 146 7.07 -1.00 5.30
N ALA A 147 7.15 -2.32 5.34
CA ALA A 147 8.17 -3.06 6.06
C ALA A 147 8.87 -4.03 5.08
N ILE A 148 10.11 -4.38 5.41
CA ILE A 148 10.92 -5.30 4.62
C ILE A 148 11.50 -6.33 5.56
N GLU A 149 11.27 -7.60 5.28
CA GLU A 149 11.83 -8.72 6.01
C GLU A 149 12.69 -9.56 5.07
N ASN A 150 13.99 -9.63 5.35
CA ASN A 150 14.97 -10.39 4.55
C ASN A 150 14.87 -10.15 3.03
N GLY A 151 14.57 -8.92 2.61
CA GLY A 151 14.47 -8.55 1.20
C GLY A 151 13.10 -8.76 0.56
N VAL A 152 12.09 -9.12 1.31
CA VAL A 152 10.69 -9.18 0.86
C VAL A 152 9.88 -8.07 1.52
N SER A 153 9.14 -7.31 0.72
CA SER A 153 8.26 -6.23 1.20
C SER A 153 6.93 -6.77 1.72
N TYR A 154 6.33 -6.05 2.66
CA TYR A 154 4.96 -6.23 3.13
C TYR A 154 4.44 -4.93 3.73
N HIS A 155 3.18 -4.87 4.17
CA HIS A 155 2.43 -3.63 4.24
C HIS A 155 2.46 -2.92 2.87
N GLY A 156 2.22 -1.62 2.78
CA GLY A 156 2.28 -1.01 1.46
C GLY A 156 1.63 0.36 1.33
N ILE A 157 0.62 0.44 0.49
CA ILE A 157 0.02 1.67 -0.01
C ILE A 157 -1.46 1.66 0.32
N SER A 158 -1.99 2.82 0.69
CA SER A 158 -3.44 3.04 0.76
C SER A 158 -3.81 4.25 -0.08
N ILE A 159 -4.81 4.12 -0.95
CA ILE A 159 -5.32 5.17 -1.83
C ILE A 159 -6.75 5.48 -1.41
N ASN A 160 -7.04 6.73 -1.12
CA ASN A 160 -8.37 7.20 -0.73
C ASN A 160 -9.22 7.39 -1.99
N ILE A 161 -10.20 6.52 -2.21
CA ILE A 161 -11.06 6.50 -3.40
C ILE A 161 -12.51 6.89 -3.10
N GLY A 162 -12.83 7.18 -1.83
CA GLY A 162 -14.14 7.62 -1.37
C GLY A 162 -14.02 8.62 -0.24
N LYS A 163 -15.00 9.51 -0.10
CA LYS A 163 -15.04 10.56 0.92
C LYS A 163 -15.18 10.03 2.35
N GLU A 164 -15.69 8.81 2.50
CA GLU A 164 -15.97 8.15 3.79
C GLU A 164 -14.71 8.04 4.64
N VAL A 165 -13.57 7.87 4.01
CA VAL A 165 -12.27 7.75 4.69
C VAL A 165 -11.90 9.00 5.49
N LEU A 166 -12.38 10.18 5.09
CA LEU A 166 -12.04 11.45 5.74
C LEU A 166 -12.56 11.53 7.19
N GLU A 167 -13.68 10.89 7.49
CA GLU A 167 -14.22 10.83 8.85
C GLU A 167 -13.23 10.14 9.81
N GLY A 168 -12.66 9.01 9.36
CA GLY A 168 -11.64 8.31 10.15
C GLY A 168 -10.37 9.15 10.35
N PHE A 169 -9.87 9.80 9.31
CA PHE A 169 -8.71 10.67 9.41
C PHE A 169 -8.93 11.90 10.29
N SER A 170 -10.16 12.43 10.38
CA SER A 170 -10.47 13.63 11.19
C SER A 170 -10.18 13.45 12.69
N ARG A 171 -9.98 12.23 13.15
CA ARG A 171 -9.76 11.87 14.56
C ARG A 171 -8.28 11.76 14.95
N ILE A 172 -7.36 11.88 13.99
CA ILE A 172 -5.92 11.74 14.18
C ILE A 172 -5.16 12.84 13.46
N ASN A 173 -3.89 13.02 13.82
CA ASN A 173 -2.94 13.86 13.09
C ASN A 173 -2.01 12.96 12.26
N PRO A 174 -2.37 12.57 11.04
CA PRO A 174 -1.60 11.57 10.29
C PRO A 174 -0.16 12.07 10.01
N CYS A 175 0.83 11.37 10.56
CA CYS A 175 2.24 11.77 10.52
C CYS A 175 2.52 13.17 11.10
N GLY A 176 1.75 13.62 12.09
CA GLY A 176 1.88 14.95 12.71
C GLY A 176 1.32 16.10 11.89
N MET A 177 0.64 15.83 10.79
CA MET A 177 -0.02 16.83 9.96
C MET A 177 -1.47 17.04 10.44
N ASP A 178 -2.00 18.23 10.18
CA ASP A 178 -3.44 18.48 10.33
C ASP A 178 -4.24 17.55 9.39
N SER A 179 -5.31 16.94 9.90
CA SER A 179 -6.12 16.00 9.13
C SER A 179 -6.77 16.61 7.87
N SER A 180 -6.91 17.93 7.83
CA SER A 180 -7.46 18.64 6.66
C SER A 180 -6.61 18.53 5.39
N VAL A 181 -5.35 18.08 5.51
CA VAL A 181 -4.50 17.79 4.34
C VAL A 181 -4.94 16.51 3.61
N MET A 182 -5.68 15.64 4.29
CA MET A 182 -6.16 14.41 3.66
C MET A 182 -7.24 14.72 2.63
N GLY A 183 -7.18 14.01 1.52
CA GLY A 183 -8.15 14.09 0.44
C GLY A 183 -8.49 12.71 -0.10
N TYR A 184 -9.35 12.69 -1.09
CA TYR A 184 -9.73 11.49 -1.83
C TYR A 184 -9.87 11.82 -3.32
N ILE A 185 -9.97 10.77 -4.11
CA ILE A 185 -10.27 10.81 -5.54
C ILE A 185 -11.48 9.95 -5.80
N GLU A 186 -12.30 10.32 -6.78
CA GLU A 186 -13.44 9.50 -7.20
C GLU A 186 -13.03 8.67 -8.41
N ILE A 187 -12.69 7.42 -8.18
CA ILE A 187 -12.35 6.43 -9.22
C ILE A 187 -13.04 5.12 -8.86
N ASP A 188 -13.56 4.44 -9.87
CA ASP A 188 -14.02 3.07 -9.69
C ASP A 188 -12.89 2.18 -9.19
N ARG A 189 -13.18 1.36 -8.19
CA ARG A 189 -12.18 0.52 -7.51
C ARG A 189 -11.53 -0.49 -8.46
N ASP A 190 -12.33 -1.14 -9.29
CA ASP A 190 -11.85 -2.20 -10.18
C ASP A 190 -11.05 -1.61 -11.35
N ASP A 191 -11.45 -0.45 -11.86
CA ASP A 191 -10.69 0.29 -12.88
C ASP A 191 -9.32 0.70 -12.35
N LEU A 192 -9.25 1.20 -11.10
CA LEU A 192 -7.97 1.55 -10.47
C LEU A 192 -7.09 0.32 -10.24
N ILE A 193 -7.65 -0.81 -9.80
CA ILE A 193 -6.92 -2.08 -9.66
C ILE A 193 -6.32 -2.50 -11.00
N ASN A 194 -7.09 -2.45 -12.08
CA ASN A 194 -6.60 -2.83 -13.40
C ASN A 194 -5.46 -1.91 -13.87
N ALA A 195 -5.57 -0.60 -13.67
CA ALA A 195 -4.50 0.35 -13.99
C ALA A 195 -3.23 0.07 -13.16
N LEU A 196 -3.37 -0.18 -11.85
CA LEU A 196 -2.26 -0.53 -10.97
C LEU A 196 -1.56 -1.82 -11.44
N ILE A 197 -2.31 -2.88 -11.73
CA ILE A 197 -1.75 -4.16 -12.22
C ILE A 197 -0.95 -3.93 -13.51
N SER A 198 -1.48 -3.12 -14.43
CA SER A 198 -0.79 -2.79 -15.67
C SER A 198 0.57 -2.12 -15.40
N VAL A 199 0.59 -1.08 -14.56
CA VAL A 199 1.82 -0.33 -14.27
C VAL A 199 2.79 -1.14 -13.41
N PHE A 200 2.31 -1.94 -12.44
CA PHE A 200 3.16 -2.88 -11.70
C PHE A 200 3.79 -3.92 -12.64
N SER A 201 3.06 -4.37 -13.65
CA SER A 201 3.57 -5.33 -14.64
C SER A 201 4.68 -4.77 -15.51
N GLU A 202 4.64 -3.47 -15.84
CA GLU A 202 5.73 -2.78 -16.54
C GLU A 202 7.03 -2.76 -15.71
N GLU A 203 6.91 -2.61 -14.39
CA GLU A 203 8.05 -2.39 -13.50
C GLU A 203 8.65 -3.69 -12.91
N PHE A 204 7.83 -4.73 -12.69
CA PHE A 204 8.21 -5.96 -11.99
C PHE A 204 7.96 -7.24 -12.78
N GLY A 205 7.55 -7.13 -14.05
CA GLY A 205 7.11 -8.26 -14.87
C GLY A 205 5.63 -8.58 -14.68
N PRO A 206 5.06 -9.44 -15.54
CA PRO A 206 3.62 -9.60 -15.66
C PRO A 206 2.95 -10.07 -14.38
N PHE A 207 1.87 -9.39 -13.99
CA PHE A 207 0.95 -9.79 -12.93
C PHE A 207 -0.37 -10.25 -13.55
N GLU A 208 -0.91 -11.35 -13.07
CA GLU A 208 -2.21 -11.87 -13.47
C GLU A 208 -3.18 -11.90 -12.28
N MET A 209 -4.39 -11.38 -12.49
CA MET A 209 -5.46 -11.50 -11.49
C MET A 209 -5.85 -12.97 -11.32
N LYS A 210 -5.78 -13.46 -10.11
CA LYS A 210 -6.12 -14.84 -9.74
C LYS A 210 -7.00 -14.87 -8.49
N SER A 211 -7.74 -15.95 -8.32
CA SER A 211 -8.47 -16.18 -7.09
C SER A 211 -7.51 -16.53 -5.93
N LEU A 212 -7.92 -16.23 -4.70
CA LEU A 212 -7.18 -16.56 -3.48
C LEU A 212 -6.80 -18.06 -3.41
N THR A 213 -7.65 -18.95 -3.95
CA THR A 213 -7.41 -20.39 -3.97
C THR A 213 -6.15 -20.79 -4.75
N THR A 214 -5.63 -19.93 -5.63
CA THR A 214 -4.37 -20.16 -6.35
C THR A 214 -3.18 -20.25 -5.40
N LEU A 215 -3.19 -19.50 -4.30
CA LEU A 215 -2.11 -19.55 -3.29
C LEU A 215 -2.09 -20.83 -2.46
N TRP A 216 -3.18 -21.60 -2.44
CA TRP A 216 -3.28 -22.84 -1.67
C TRP A 216 -2.94 -24.10 -2.50
N LYS A 217 -2.76 -23.94 -3.81
CA LYS A 217 -2.46 -25.03 -4.74
C LYS A 217 -0.98 -25.16 -5.08
N SER A 218 -0.14 -24.24 -4.59
CA SER A 218 1.30 -24.20 -4.87
C SER A 218 2.15 -24.77 -3.73
#